data_620b2b30ebb0c3685ed72edf425896ae
#
_entry.id   620b2b30ebb0c3685ed72edf425896ae
#
_cell.length_a   1.000
_cell.length_b   1.000
_cell.length_c   1.000
_cell.angle_alpha   90.00
_cell.angle_beta   90.00
_cell.angle_gamma   90.00
#
_symmetry.space_group_name_H-M   'P 1'
#
loop_
_entity.id
_entity.type
_entity.pdbx_description
1 polymer ?
#
loop_
_entity_poly.entity_id
_entity_poly.type
_entity_poly.pdbx_seq_one_letter_code
_entity_poly.pdbx_strand_id
1 'polypeptide(L)'
;MSRDALGFGVVRTHRSVFSLVRDMTAATQIVKAAAGLHISVRNFDRAERFLAQAVSEPPFLVILDLEKCEVEAFRVLNELHKNADLKNVPAVGFVTQAKGMVKPEAEKAGCFRVYMKTEFGRELPDLISRYAV
;
A
#
# COMPACT_ATOMS: atom_id res chain seq x y z
N MET A 1 -16.49 19.33 -7.32
CA MET A 1 -16.21 19.61 -6.93
C MET A 1 -15.97 19.79 -6.70
N SER A 2 -15.97 19.67 -6.62
CA SER A 2 -15.71 19.81 -6.20
C SER A 2 -15.43 20.24 -5.64
N ARG A 3 -15.36 20.40 -5.32
CA ARG A 3 -15.08 20.76 -4.64
C ARG A 3 -14.54 21.31 -4.65
N ASP A 4 -14.25 21.61 -4.78
CA ASP A 4 -13.70 22.24 -4.63
C ASP A 4 -13.84 23.08 -4.87
N ALA A 5 -14.43 23.00 -5.16
CA ALA A 5 -14.49 23.94 -5.60
C ALA A 5 -14.92 24.81 -5.00
N LEU A 6 -14.86 25.04 -4.64
CA LEU A 6 -14.91 25.84 -3.97
C LEU A 6 -13.90 26.56 -3.92
N GLY A 7 -13.56 26.78 -4.36
CA GLY A 7 -12.67 27.52 -4.40
C GLY A 7 -11.49 27.33 -3.72
N PHE A 8 -11.37 26.95 -3.11
CA PHE A 8 -10.31 26.68 -2.54
C PHE A 8 -9.69 25.79 -3.18
N GLY A 9 -9.01 26.02 -3.73
CA GLY A 9 -8.21 25.23 -4.25
C GLY A 9 -8.54 23.87 -4.08
N VAL A 10 -8.08 23.05 -4.81
CA VAL A 10 -8.40 21.69 -4.65
C VAL A 10 -7.75 21.21 -3.42
N VAL A 11 -8.55 20.94 -2.47
CA VAL A 11 -8.06 20.33 -1.29
C VAL A 11 -8.03 18.83 -1.51
N ARG A 12 -6.89 18.24 -1.32
CA ARG A 12 -6.78 16.81 -1.39
C ARG A 12 -7.48 16.24 -0.20
N THR A 13 -8.67 15.79 -0.41
CA THR A 13 -9.45 15.24 0.67
C THR A 13 -9.28 13.75 0.85
N HIS A 14 -8.79 13.07 -0.20
CA HIS A 14 -8.64 11.64 -0.11
C HIS A 14 -7.21 11.27 0.23
N ARG A 15 -7.05 10.63 1.34
CA ARG A 15 -5.77 10.11 1.77
C ARG A 15 -5.99 8.62 1.95
N SER A 16 -5.46 7.83 1.05
CA SER A 16 -5.72 6.40 1.07
C SER A 16 -4.47 5.57 1.09
N VAL A 17 -4.58 4.47 1.79
CA VAL A 17 -3.63 3.37 1.73
C VAL A 17 -4.26 2.33 0.82
N PHE A 18 -3.52 1.86 -0.16
CA PHE A 18 -3.96 0.73 -0.97
C PHE A 18 -3.23 -0.50 -0.49
N SER A 19 -3.96 -1.57 -0.25
CA SER A 19 -3.35 -2.82 0.19
C SER A 19 -3.77 -3.96 -0.74
N LEU A 20 -2.90 -4.94 -0.85
CA LEU A 20 -3.16 -6.16 -1.59
C LEU A 20 -2.87 -7.28 -0.61
N VAL A 21 -3.85 -7.60 0.22
CA VAL A 21 -3.68 -8.47 1.39
C VAL A 21 -4.83 -9.46 1.48
N ARG A 22 -4.50 -10.74 1.56
CA ARG A 22 -5.49 -11.80 1.77
C ARG A 22 -5.50 -12.32 3.20
N ASP A 23 -4.49 -12.00 3.97
CA ASP A 23 -4.44 -12.38 5.38
C ASP A 23 -5.42 -11.52 6.16
N MET A 24 -6.46 -12.13 6.70
CA MET A 24 -7.53 -11.40 7.38
C MET A 24 -7.05 -10.66 8.63
N THR A 25 -6.12 -11.23 9.36
CA THR A 25 -5.57 -10.56 10.53
C THR A 25 -4.83 -9.29 10.15
N ALA A 26 -3.97 -9.41 9.14
CA ALA A 26 -3.21 -8.25 8.65
C ALA A 26 -4.15 -7.20 8.07
N ALA A 27 -5.14 -7.61 7.28
CA ALA A 27 -6.09 -6.68 6.70
C ALA A 27 -6.84 -5.89 7.78
N THR A 28 -7.26 -6.57 8.84
CA THR A 28 -7.95 -5.93 9.95
C THR A 28 -7.04 -4.94 10.68
N GLN A 29 -5.79 -5.31 10.89
CA GLN A 29 -4.83 -4.42 11.55
C GLN A 29 -4.60 -3.15 10.74
N ILE A 30 -4.51 -3.28 9.42
CA ILE A 30 -4.32 -2.12 8.55
C ILE A 30 -5.51 -1.16 8.66
N VAL A 31 -6.73 -1.71 8.59
CA VAL A 31 -7.94 -0.90 8.69
C VAL A 31 -8.01 -0.18 10.02
N LYS A 32 -7.72 -0.87 11.11
CA LYS A 32 -7.76 -0.27 12.44
C LYS A 32 -6.74 0.84 12.61
N ALA A 33 -5.53 0.60 12.15
CA ALA A 33 -4.47 1.61 12.26
C ALA A 33 -4.81 2.86 11.46
N ALA A 34 -5.34 2.67 10.26
CA ALA A 34 -5.71 3.80 9.40
C ALA A 34 -6.91 4.57 9.97
N ALA A 35 -7.88 3.84 10.53
CA ALA A 35 -9.08 4.48 11.09
C ALA A 35 -8.73 5.42 12.21
N GLY A 36 -7.76 5.06 13.04
CA GLY A 36 -7.30 5.93 14.13
C GLY A 36 -6.68 7.23 13.64
N LEU A 37 -6.30 7.29 12.36
CA LEU A 37 -5.71 8.46 11.75
C LEU A 37 -6.64 9.12 10.73
N HIS A 38 -7.89 8.67 10.65
CA HIS A 38 -8.88 9.16 9.69
C HIS A 38 -8.42 8.97 8.24
N ILE A 39 -7.80 7.85 7.98
CA ILE A 39 -7.29 7.50 6.66
C ILE A 39 -8.08 6.31 6.13
N SER A 40 -8.48 6.36 4.87
CA SER A 40 -9.20 5.26 4.27
C SER A 40 -8.25 4.20 3.74
N VAL A 41 -8.71 2.97 3.73
CA VAL A 41 -7.96 1.84 3.19
C VAL A 41 -8.81 1.18 2.11
N ARG A 42 -8.17 0.89 0.99
CA ARG A 42 -8.80 0.10 -0.06
C ARG A 42 -7.97 -1.15 -0.25
N ASN A 43 -8.58 -2.29 -0.03
CA ASN A 43 -7.90 -3.56 -0.17
C ASN A 43 -8.33 -4.24 -1.46
N PHE A 44 -7.37 -4.79 -2.18
CA PHE A 44 -7.59 -5.44 -3.46
C PHE A 44 -7.09 -6.87 -3.40
N ASP A 45 -7.64 -7.72 -4.23
CA ASP A 45 -7.19 -9.11 -4.36
C ASP A 45 -6.52 -9.38 -5.70
N ARG A 46 -6.56 -8.41 -6.62
CA ARG A 46 -6.01 -8.57 -7.96
C ARG A 46 -5.22 -7.32 -8.35
N ALA A 47 -4.10 -7.57 -9.01
CA ALA A 47 -3.24 -6.48 -9.46
C ALA A 47 -3.96 -5.56 -10.45
N GLU A 48 -4.76 -6.11 -11.36
CA GLU A 48 -5.45 -5.29 -12.35
C GLU A 48 -6.36 -4.27 -11.74
N ARG A 49 -7.15 -4.65 -10.73
CA ARG A 49 -8.06 -3.72 -10.08
C ARG A 49 -7.31 -2.70 -9.27
N PHE A 50 -6.26 -3.15 -8.59
CA PHE A 50 -5.40 -2.28 -7.82
C PHE A 50 -4.84 -1.19 -8.73
N LEU A 51 -4.24 -1.59 -9.84
CA LEU A 51 -3.57 -0.66 -10.74
C LEU A 51 -4.53 0.30 -11.41
N ALA A 52 -5.70 -0.18 -11.83
CA ALA A 52 -6.70 0.68 -12.43
C ALA A 52 -7.12 1.78 -11.46
N GLN A 53 -7.32 1.43 -10.20
CA GLN A 53 -7.74 2.41 -9.22
C GLN A 53 -6.59 3.34 -8.84
N ALA A 54 -5.37 2.82 -8.77
CA ALA A 54 -4.21 3.63 -8.42
C ALA A 54 -3.92 4.72 -9.46
N VAL A 55 -4.16 4.41 -10.73
CA VAL A 55 -4.00 5.41 -11.79
C VAL A 55 -5.02 6.52 -11.64
N SER A 56 -6.25 6.17 -11.29
CA SER A 56 -7.34 7.13 -11.12
C SER A 56 -7.16 7.97 -9.85
N GLU A 57 -6.84 7.32 -8.76
CA GLU A 57 -6.67 7.99 -7.46
C GLU A 57 -5.43 7.43 -6.76
N PRO A 58 -4.26 8.00 -6.99
CA PRO A 58 -3.04 7.46 -6.41
C PRO A 58 -3.07 7.40 -4.89
N PRO A 59 -2.70 6.28 -4.30
CA PRO A 59 -2.57 6.20 -2.85
C PRO A 59 -1.28 6.87 -2.40
N PHE A 60 -1.16 7.13 -1.11
CA PHE A 60 0.10 7.64 -0.58
C PHE A 60 0.99 6.53 -0.02
N LEU A 61 0.45 5.34 0.11
CA LEU A 61 1.19 4.19 0.63
C LEU A 61 0.58 2.91 0.08
N VAL A 62 1.43 1.97 -0.30
CA VAL A 62 1.01 0.66 -0.80
C VAL A 62 1.53 -0.41 0.16
N ILE A 63 0.67 -1.34 0.53
CA ILE A 63 1.01 -2.45 1.42
C ILE A 63 0.72 -3.76 0.71
N LEU A 64 1.72 -4.64 0.63
CA LEU A 64 1.65 -5.86 -0.14
C LEU A 64 1.89 -7.11 0.72
N ASP A 65 1.00 -8.08 0.57
CA ASP A 65 1.15 -9.39 1.18
C ASP A 65 2.04 -10.22 0.23
N LEU A 66 3.29 -10.35 0.58
CA LEU A 66 4.26 -11.02 -0.29
C LEU A 66 4.23 -12.54 -0.18
N GLU A 67 3.38 -13.09 0.68
CA GLU A 67 3.21 -14.53 0.79
C GLU A 67 1.95 -15.02 0.11
N LYS A 68 0.81 -14.53 0.56
CA LYS A 68 -0.46 -15.01 0.02
C LYS A 68 -0.82 -14.38 -1.32
N CYS A 69 -0.23 -13.25 -1.64
CA CYS A 69 -0.48 -12.54 -2.88
C CYS A 69 0.80 -12.31 -3.68
N GLU A 70 1.76 -13.21 -3.57
CA GLU A 70 3.08 -12.99 -4.14
C GLU A 70 3.05 -12.59 -5.62
N VAL A 71 2.37 -13.36 -6.46
CA VAL A 71 2.33 -13.10 -7.90
C VAL A 71 1.71 -11.73 -8.19
N GLU A 72 0.58 -11.45 -7.56
CA GLU A 72 -0.10 -10.17 -7.77
C GLU A 72 0.72 -9.01 -7.21
N ALA A 73 1.38 -9.22 -6.07
CA ALA A 73 2.20 -8.19 -5.46
C ALA A 73 3.37 -7.79 -6.35
N PHE A 74 4.05 -8.77 -6.95
CA PHE A 74 5.15 -8.46 -7.86
C PHE A 74 4.67 -7.78 -9.13
N ARG A 75 3.49 -8.13 -9.62
CA ARG A 75 2.90 -7.41 -10.76
C ARG A 75 2.66 -5.95 -10.39
N VAL A 76 2.11 -5.70 -9.21
CA VAL A 76 1.89 -4.32 -8.74
C VAL A 76 3.21 -3.57 -8.67
N LEU A 77 4.23 -4.16 -8.05
CA LEU A 77 5.53 -3.50 -7.93
C LEU A 77 6.10 -3.12 -9.29
N ASN A 78 6.08 -4.07 -10.22
CA ASN A 78 6.63 -3.82 -11.55
C ASN A 78 5.88 -2.71 -12.28
N GLU A 79 4.56 -2.70 -12.19
CA GLU A 79 3.77 -1.70 -12.89
C GLU A 79 3.85 -0.32 -12.23
N LEU A 80 3.93 -0.26 -10.91
CA LEU A 80 4.12 1.00 -10.21
C LEU A 80 5.44 1.65 -10.65
N HIS A 81 6.47 0.84 -10.75
CA HIS A 81 7.79 1.33 -11.11
C HIS A 81 7.82 1.94 -12.52
N LYS A 82 6.99 1.42 -13.42
CA LYS A 82 6.93 1.89 -14.80
C LYS A 82 6.07 3.14 -14.99
N ASN A 83 5.22 3.45 -14.04
CA ASN A 83 4.27 4.56 -14.17
C ASN A 83 4.87 5.83 -13.57
N ALA A 84 4.97 6.88 -14.38
CA ALA A 84 5.59 8.13 -13.94
C ALA A 84 4.89 8.76 -12.74
N ASP A 85 3.58 8.60 -12.64
CA ASP A 85 2.82 9.19 -11.54
C ASP A 85 2.81 8.33 -10.29
N LEU A 86 3.19 7.06 -10.40
CA LEU A 86 3.11 6.12 -9.28
C LEU A 86 4.45 5.63 -8.79
N LYS A 87 5.51 5.84 -9.55
CA LYS A 87 6.82 5.27 -9.22
C LYS A 87 7.40 5.75 -7.89
N ASN A 88 6.95 6.89 -7.41
CA ASN A 88 7.44 7.45 -6.14
C ASN A 88 6.53 7.15 -4.96
N VAL A 89 5.44 6.44 -5.18
CA VAL A 89 4.57 6.02 -4.08
C VAL A 89 5.28 4.91 -3.32
N PRO A 90 5.50 5.07 -2.02
CA PRO A 90 6.20 4.03 -1.26
C PRO A 90 5.36 2.76 -1.17
N ALA A 91 6.02 1.64 -1.40
CA ALA A 91 5.40 0.32 -1.28
C ALA A 91 6.17 -0.49 -0.25
N VAL A 92 5.47 -1.04 0.70
CA VAL A 92 6.07 -1.92 1.70
C VAL A 92 5.37 -3.28 1.64
N GLY A 93 6.06 -4.31 2.10
CA GLY A 93 5.48 -5.64 2.09
C GLY A 93 5.73 -6.36 3.39
N PHE A 94 5.07 -7.49 3.57
CA PHE A 94 5.32 -8.33 4.73
C PHE A 94 5.29 -9.81 4.34
N VAL A 95 6.01 -10.59 5.14
CA VAL A 95 6.05 -12.04 5.02
C VAL A 95 5.94 -12.63 6.41
N THR A 96 5.43 -13.85 6.50
CA THR A 96 5.34 -14.54 7.78
C THR A 96 6.70 -15.13 8.15
N GLN A 97 7.41 -15.61 7.15
CA GLN A 97 8.72 -16.19 7.33
C GLN A 97 9.67 -15.67 6.27
N ALA A 98 10.89 -15.38 6.68
CA ALA A 98 11.92 -14.95 5.74
C ALA A 98 12.45 -16.18 5.01
N LYS A 99 11.81 -16.54 3.91
CA LYS A 99 12.21 -17.69 3.11
C LYS A 99 12.74 -17.29 1.76
N GLY A 100 13.78 -17.95 1.36
CA GLY A 100 14.29 -17.83 0.00
C GLY A 100 14.61 -16.41 -0.38
N MET A 101 14.25 -16.06 -1.59
CA MET A 101 14.63 -14.79 -2.19
C MET A 101 13.52 -13.74 -2.21
N VAL A 102 12.40 -14.00 -1.54
CA VAL A 102 11.25 -13.09 -1.62
C VAL A 102 11.62 -11.68 -1.19
N LYS A 103 12.28 -11.55 -0.04
CA LYS A 103 12.64 -10.23 0.47
C LYS A 103 13.57 -9.47 -0.48
N PRO A 104 14.74 -10.04 -0.86
CA PRO A 104 15.61 -9.29 -1.76
C PRO A 104 15.00 -9.06 -3.14
N GLU A 105 14.20 -9.99 -3.64
CA GLU A 105 13.54 -9.81 -4.92
C GLU A 105 12.50 -8.71 -4.88
N ALA A 106 11.74 -8.63 -3.80
CA ALA A 106 10.75 -7.57 -3.64
C ALA A 106 11.42 -6.21 -3.55
N GLU A 107 12.51 -6.12 -2.79
CA GLU A 107 13.26 -4.87 -2.66
C GLU A 107 13.83 -4.45 -4.00
N LYS A 108 14.35 -5.40 -4.76
CA LYS A 108 14.87 -5.14 -6.09
C LYS A 108 13.77 -4.66 -7.05
N ALA A 109 12.56 -5.17 -6.87
CA ALA A 109 11.42 -4.78 -7.71
C ALA A 109 10.83 -3.42 -7.31
N GLY A 110 11.32 -2.82 -6.25
CA GLY A 110 10.88 -1.49 -5.84
C GLY A 110 10.18 -1.42 -4.48
N CYS A 111 10.09 -2.53 -3.78
CA CYS A 111 9.52 -2.53 -2.44
C CYS A 111 10.48 -1.81 -1.50
N PHE A 112 10.00 -0.77 -0.84
CA PHE A 112 10.85 0.05 0.01
C PHE A 112 11.36 -0.74 1.22
N ARG A 113 10.50 -1.56 1.80
CA ARG A 113 10.88 -2.37 2.94
C ARG A 113 9.99 -3.60 3.04
N VAL A 114 10.57 -4.71 3.46
CA VAL A 114 9.84 -5.95 3.73
C VAL A 114 9.94 -6.25 5.21
N TYR A 115 8.78 -6.38 5.85
CA TYR A 115 8.69 -6.66 7.28
C TYR A 115 8.36 -8.11 7.53
N MET A 116 8.76 -8.62 8.69
CA MET A 116 8.14 -9.83 9.20
C MET A 116 6.75 -9.45 9.69
N LYS A 117 5.79 -10.34 9.56
CA LYS A 117 4.40 -10.04 9.91
C LYS A 117 4.23 -9.49 11.34
N THR A 118 4.98 -10.04 12.28
CA THR A 118 4.92 -9.58 13.67
C THR A 118 5.43 -8.15 13.83
N GLU A 119 6.53 -7.81 13.16
CA GLU A 119 7.04 -6.44 13.15
C GLU A 119 6.05 -5.51 12.48
N PHE A 120 5.50 -5.96 11.37
CA PHE A 120 4.57 -5.17 10.58
C PHE A 120 3.39 -4.70 11.43
N GLY A 121 2.75 -5.63 12.13
CA GLY A 121 1.61 -5.29 12.97
C GLY A 121 1.94 -4.27 14.06
N ARG A 122 3.13 -4.39 14.62
CA ARG A 122 3.57 -3.50 15.69
C ARG A 122 3.90 -2.10 15.18
N GLU A 123 4.50 -2.02 13.99
CA GLU A 123 4.93 -0.73 13.45
C GLU A 123 3.91 -0.03 12.58
N LEU A 124 2.81 -0.69 12.31
CA LEU A 124 1.82 -0.23 11.35
C LEU A 124 1.29 1.19 11.60
N PRO A 125 0.91 1.57 12.83
CA PRO A 125 0.43 2.95 13.06
C PRO A 125 1.49 3.99 12.71
N ASP A 126 2.74 3.77 13.11
CA ASP A 126 3.82 4.69 12.81
C ASP A 126 4.12 4.73 11.33
N LEU A 127 4.05 3.58 10.69
CA LEU A 127 4.30 3.47 9.25
C LEU A 127 3.29 4.30 8.47
N ILE A 128 2.01 4.13 8.75
CA ILE A 128 0.97 4.89 8.06
C ILE A 128 1.10 6.37 8.35
N SER A 129 1.31 6.73 9.61
CA SER A 129 1.46 8.11 10.02
C SER A 129 2.61 8.80 9.31
N ARG A 130 3.72 8.10 9.17
CA ARG A 130 4.92 8.64 8.54
C ARG A 130 4.69 9.08 7.11
N TYR A 131 3.93 8.29 6.35
CA TYR A 131 3.69 8.58 4.94
C TYR A 131 2.44 9.40 4.70
N ALA A 132 1.63 9.60 5.71
CA ALA A 132 0.37 10.34 5.57
C ALA A 132 0.56 11.86 5.57
N VAL A 133 1.75 12.34 5.76
CA VAL A 133 2.02 13.78 5.87
C VAL A 133 1.88 14.47 4.54
#